data_2667db4c7903f7a5413638258df2ea9e
#
_entry.id   2667db4c7903f7a5413638258df2ea9e
#
_cell.length_a   1.000
_cell.length_b   1.000
_cell.length_c   1.000
_cell.angle_alpha   90.00
_cell.angle_beta   90.00
_cell.angle_gamma   90.00
#
_symmetry.space_group_name_H-M   'P 1'
#
loop_
_entity.id
_entity.type
_entity.pdbx_description
1 polymer ?
#
loop_
_entity_poly.entity_id
_entity_poly.type
_entity_poly.pdbx_seq_one_letter_code
_entity_poly.pdbx_strand_id
1 'polypeptide(L)'
;MSKLDRRKFLKGFAAVTPVAIASSCVSNAQVTEPQPQGPSVMRLVIPKMDVVRVAFIGVGQRGIGHVKHYCHIEGVEIKAICDTHEKVLDESIGFVTKLGLPKPARYTGSEYAYRELLARQDIDIVIISTPWEWHTSMCVDTLESGKHAFVEVPAATTMEECWQLVNTAERTQKNCMMMENVNYGRDELMVLNMVRQGLFGDLLHGEAAYIHDLRWQMKEIESKTGSWRTYEHTKNNGNLYPTHGLGPVSQYMNINRGDRFDYVTSMSSPAMGRSAYVKREFPADHERNQLNFIAGDINTSTIKTIKGRTIMVQHDTSTPRPYTRHNLVQGTNGVFAGFPNRIALEELPDSMKTAYEKEYQNKITAWEKMGSKGDKPEKQSFHSWDQNIEKWRNEYDHPLWIKMGKQAEKNGGHGGMDFLMMWRIVYCLRNAEPLDQDVYDAAAWSSIFPLSVDSVADRSNSKTVPDFTRGAWKTAKPLGIIS
;
A
#
# COMPACT_ATOMS: atom_id res chain seq x y z
N MET A 1 -68.09 -3.77 -6.08
CA MET A 1 -66.79 -4.13 -6.73
C MET A 1 -66.25 -5.34 -6.02
N SER A 2 -66.29 -6.50 -6.70
CA SER A 2 -66.08 -7.82 -6.10
C SER A 2 -64.65 -8.15 -5.76
N LYS A 3 -64.45 -8.79 -4.60
CA LYS A 3 -63.19 -9.38 -4.16
C LYS A 3 -62.77 -10.50 -5.12
N LEU A 4 -61.64 -10.34 -5.81
CA LEU A 4 -61.02 -11.39 -6.60
C LEU A 4 -60.35 -12.42 -5.66
N ASP A 5 -60.86 -13.65 -5.76
CA ASP A 5 -60.50 -14.81 -4.96
C ASP A 5 -59.11 -15.36 -5.40
N ARG A 6 -58.10 -15.23 -4.55
CA ARG A 6 -56.75 -15.73 -4.75
C ARG A 6 -56.61 -17.24 -4.94
N ARG A 7 -57.69 -18.01 -4.66
CA ARG A 7 -57.68 -19.48 -4.77
C ARG A 7 -57.90 -20.01 -6.18
N LYS A 8 -58.36 -19.18 -7.12
CA LYS A 8 -58.59 -19.60 -8.52
C LYS A 8 -57.36 -19.43 -9.43
N PHE A 9 -56.31 -18.76 -8.99
CA PHE A 9 -55.11 -18.57 -9.79
C PHE A 9 -54.14 -19.77 -9.76
N LEU A 10 -54.29 -20.70 -8.81
CA LEU A 10 -53.36 -21.82 -8.59
C LEU A 10 -53.79 -23.15 -9.24
N LYS A 11 -54.85 -23.19 -10.05
CA LYS A 11 -55.34 -24.44 -10.68
C LYS A 11 -55.13 -24.52 -12.20
N GLY A 12 -54.33 -23.62 -12.80
CA GLY A 12 -54.16 -23.54 -14.24
C GLY A 12 -52.77 -23.92 -14.79
N PHE A 13 -51.87 -24.48 -14.00
CA PHE A 13 -50.56 -24.90 -14.49
C PHE A 13 -50.24 -26.36 -14.13
N ALA A 14 -50.80 -27.25 -14.89
CA ALA A 14 -50.39 -28.64 -14.97
C ALA A 14 -50.26 -28.99 -16.46
N ALA A 15 -49.08 -28.90 -16.99
CA ALA A 15 -48.44 -29.56 -18.13
C ALA A 15 -47.45 -28.63 -18.85
N VAL A 16 -46.30 -28.44 -18.26
CA VAL A 16 -45.12 -28.01 -19.02
C VAL A 16 -44.02 -29.02 -18.71
N THR A 17 -43.62 -29.76 -19.72
CA THR A 17 -42.44 -30.64 -19.75
C THR A 17 -41.21 -29.93 -19.15
N PRO A 18 -40.40 -30.61 -18.34
CA PRO A 18 -39.17 -30.01 -17.84
C PRO A 18 -38.19 -29.82 -19.00
N VAL A 19 -38.07 -28.60 -19.49
CA VAL A 19 -36.93 -28.18 -20.26
C VAL A 19 -35.76 -28.19 -19.26
N ALA A 20 -34.84 -29.12 -19.44
CA ALA A 20 -33.57 -29.15 -18.71
C ALA A 20 -32.87 -27.82 -18.99
N ILE A 21 -32.94 -26.92 -18.02
CA ILE A 21 -32.01 -25.76 -17.96
C ILE A 21 -30.65 -26.38 -17.71
N ALA A 22 -29.87 -26.56 -18.79
CA ALA A 22 -28.45 -26.78 -18.67
C ALA A 22 -27.90 -25.55 -17.94
N SER A 23 -27.65 -25.69 -16.63
CA SER A 23 -26.78 -24.78 -15.91
C SER A 23 -25.47 -24.82 -16.66
N SER A 24 -25.23 -23.82 -17.50
CA SER A 24 -23.88 -23.52 -17.95
C SER A 24 -23.06 -23.19 -16.68
N CYS A 25 -22.41 -24.21 -16.15
CA CYS A 25 -21.27 -24.01 -15.29
C CYS A 25 -20.32 -23.15 -16.12
N VAL A 26 -20.32 -21.83 -15.88
CA VAL A 26 -19.20 -20.99 -16.24
C VAL A 26 -18.05 -21.61 -15.47
N SER A 27 -17.24 -22.41 -16.16
CA SER A 27 -15.98 -22.88 -15.64
C SER A 27 -15.18 -21.62 -15.30
N ASN A 28 -15.08 -21.30 -14.01
CA ASN A 28 -13.99 -20.47 -13.56
C ASN A 28 -12.73 -21.16 -14.09
N ALA A 29 -12.14 -20.60 -15.14
CA ALA A 29 -10.82 -21.01 -15.54
C ALA A 29 -9.96 -20.82 -14.29
N GLN A 30 -9.63 -21.91 -13.62
CA GLN A 30 -8.66 -21.88 -12.53
C GLN A 30 -7.40 -21.32 -13.17
N VAL A 31 -7.02 -20.11 -12.78
CA VAL A 31 -5.69 -19.60 -13.07
C VAL A 31 -4.74 -20.62 -12.46
N THR A 32 -4.15 -21.47 -13.30
CA THR A 32 -3.18 -22.47 -12.84
C THR A 32 -2.01 -21.68 -12.28
N GLU A 33 -1.83 -21.77 -10.96
CA GLU A 33 -0.68 -21.14 -10.29
C GLU A 33 0.60 -21.71 -10.90
N PRO A 34 1.56 -20.85 -11.30
CA PRO A 34 2.83 -21.32 -11.84
C PRO A 34 3.56 -22.23 -10.84
N GLN A 35 4.26 -23.24 -11.32
CA GLN A 35 5.06 -24.10 -10.47
C GLN A 35 6.17 -23.30 -9.77
N PRO A 36 6.54 -23.64 -8.51
CA PRO A 36 7.65 -23.02 -7.81
C PRO A 36 8.94 -23.12 -8.62
N GLN A 37 9.72 -22.04 -8.66
CA GLN A 37 11.03 -22.04 -9.35
C GLN A 37 12.22 -22.13 -8.38
N GLY A 38 11.94 -22.19 -7.08
CA GLY A 38 12.94 -22.35 -6.02
C GLY A 38 12.27 -22.44 -4.65
N PRO A 39 13.07 -22.55 -3.58
CA PRO A 39 12.58 -22.47 -2.20
C PRO A 39 11.92 -21.12 -1.92
N SER A 40 10.94 -21.13 -1.01
CA SER A 40 10.29 -19.88 -0.55
C SER A 40 11.33 -18.89 -0.01
N VAL A 41 11.17 -17.63 -0.41
CA VAL A 41 11.99 -16.51 0.10
C VAL A 41 11.27 -15.73 1.21
N MET A 42 10.19 -16.29 1.75
CA MET A 42 9.49 -15.68 2.88
C MET A 42 10.44 -15.54 4.08
N ARG A 43 10.61 -14.29 4.55
CA ARG A 43 11.56 -13.96 5.60
C ARG A 43 13.01 -14.38 5.25
N LEU A 44 13.41 -14.25 4.00
CA LEU A 44 14.76 -14.54 3.56
C LEU A 44 15.78 -13.70 4.35
N VAL A 45 16.66 -14.37 5.08
CA VAL A 45 17.81 -13.77 5.75
C VAL A 45 19.03 -13.97 4.86
N ILE A 46 19.74 -12.87 4.62
CA ILE A 46 20.99 -12.88 3.86
C ILE A 46 22.20 -12.71 4.78
N PRO A 47 23.41 -13.08 4.36
CA PRO A 47 24.61 -12.79 5.13
C PRO A 47 24.75 -11.31 5.46
N LYS A 48 25.21 -11.00 6.67
CA LYS A 48 25.45 -9.66 7.15
C LYS A 48 26.31 -8.85 6.18
N MET A 49 25.88 -7.62 5.89
CA MET A 49 26.65 -6.65 5.13
C MET A 49 27.23 -5.59 6.06
N ASP A 50 28.55 -5.41 6.08
CA ASP A 50 29.15 -4.32 6.85
C ASP A 50 28.84 -2.95 6.22
N VAL A 51 28.83 -2.90 4.89
CA VAL A 51 28.45 -1.75 4.07
C VAL A 51 27.44 -2.21 3.02
N VAL A 52 26.34 -1.46 2.83
CA VAL A 52 25.33 -1.71 1.80
C VAL A 52 25.65 -0.81 0.59
N ARG A 53 26.03 -1.44 -0.53
CA ARG A 53 26.39 -0.76 -1.77
C ARG A 53 25.15 -0.61 -2.65
N VAL A 54 24.71 0.64 -2.81
CA VAL A 54 23.39 0.97 -3.39
C VAL A 54 23.54 1.56 -4.79
N ALA A 55 22.65 1.16 -5.69
CA ALA A 55 22.43 1.86 -6.95
C ALA A 55 20.95 2.27 -7.10
N PHE A 56 20.71 3.31 -7.92
CA PHE A 56 19.38 3.85 -8.17
C PHE A 56 19.06 3.80 -9.66
N ILE A 57 17.84 3.36 -10.00
CA ILE A 57 17.27 3.41 -11.34
C ILE A 57 16.00 4.25 -11.28
N GLY A 58 15.98 5.38 -12.00
CA GLY A 58 14.94 6.39 -11.90
C GLY A 58 15.14 7.31 -10.71
N VAL A 59 15.62 8.54 -10.98
CA VAL A 59 15.87 9.55 -9.94
C VAL A 59 15.08 10.84 -10.20
N GLY A 60 13.93 10.70 -10.85
CA GLY A 60 12.96 11.77 -11.03
C GLY A 60 12.34 12.23 -9.70
N GLN A 61 11.06 12.64 -9.75
CA GLN A 61 10.37 13.28 -8.63
C GLN A 61 10.43 12.46 -7.32
N ARG A 62 10.25 11.13 -7.39
CA ARG A 62 10.29 10.24 -6.22
C ARG A 62 11.71 9.78 -5.89
N GLY A 63 12.43 9.31 -6.93
CA GLY A 63 13.75 8.69 -6.75
C GLY A 63 14.83 9.61 -6.19
N ILE A 64 14.81 10.93 -6.50
CA ILE A 64 15.76 11.88 -5.89
C ILE A 64 15.56 11.97 -4.37
N GLY A 65 14.33 11.78 -3.87
CA GLY A 65 14.04 11.68 -2.44
C GLY A 65 14.77 10.49 -1.81
N HIS A 66 14.75 9.33 -2.49
CA HIS A 66 15.46 8.14 -2.04
C HIS A 66 16.99 8.37 -1.97
N VAL A 67 17.58 8.94 -3.03
CA VAL A 67 19.00 9.28 -3.02
C VAL A 67 19.35 10.15 -1.82
N LYS A 68 18.56 11.19 -1.54
CA LYS A 68 18.76 12.09 -0.40
C LYS A 68 18.70 11.35 0.93
N HIS A 69 17.73 10.47 1.13
CA HIS A 69 17.62 9.71 2.38
C HIS A 69 18.79 8.76 2.58
N TYR A 70 19.20 8.02 1.55
CA TYR A 70 20.33 7.09 1.63
C TYR A 70 21.65 7.79 1.93
N CYS A 71 21.84 9.06 1.52
CA CYS A 71 23.02 9.86 1.90
C CYS A 71 23.14 10.09 3.42
N HIS A 72 22.07 9.94 4.19
CA HIS A 72 22.04 10.18 5.64
C HIS A 72 21.92 8.90 6.47
N ILE A 73 22.06 7.73 5.84
CA ILE A 73 22.02 6.44 6.52
C ILE A 73 23.45 5.90 6.64
N GLU A 74 23.88 5.58 7.86
CA GLU A 74 25.18 5.02 8.13
C GLU A 74 25.36 3.63 7.52
N GLY A 75 26.55 3.34 7.02
CA GLY A 75 26.88 2.06 6.40
C GLY A 75 26.36 1.89 4.99
N VAL A 76 26.14 2.99 4.29
CA VAL A 76 25.68 3.03 2.88
C VAL A 76 26.79 3.63 2.00
N GLU A 77 27.00 3.04 0.84
CA GLU A 77 27.77 3.61 -0.27
C GLU A 77 26.92 3.68 -1.53
N ILE A 78 26.74 4.88 -2.09
CA ILE A 78 26.05 5.08 -3.35
C ILE A 78 27.02 4.86 -4.50
N LYS A 79 26.87 3.76 -5.24
CA LYS A 79 27.83 3.33 -6.27
C LYS A 79 27.47 3.82 -7.67
N ALA A 80 26.17 3.90 -7.99
CA ALA A 80 25.73 4.25 -9.34
C ALA A 80 24.32 4.83 -9.34
N ILE A 81 24.04 5.70 -10.30
CA ILE A 81 22.72 6.29 -10.54
C ILE A 81 22.41 6.22 -12.03
N CYS A 82 21.20 5.78 -12.39
CA CYS A 82 20.71 5.69 -13.76
C CYS A 82 19.39 6.45 -13.92
N ASP A 83 19.32 7.29 -14.95
CA ASP A 83 18.07 7.93 -15.40
C ASP A 83 18.19 8.28 -16.88
N THR A 84 17.09 8.26 -17.61
CA THR A 84 17.05 8.69 -19.03
C THR A 84 17.11 10.20 -19.17
N HIS A 85 16.71 10.95 -18.13
CA HIS A 85 16.76 12.42 -18.09
C HIS A 85 18.06 12.91 -17.44
N GLU A 86 19.00 13.35 -18.26
CA GLU A 86 20.33 13.79 -17.83
C GLU A 86 20.30 14.86 -16.72
N LYS A 87 19.38 15.82 -16.83
CA LYS A 87 19.27 16.91 -15.84
C LYS A 87 19.00 16.40 -14.44
N VAL A 88 17.99 15.52 -14.25
CA VAL A 88 17.65 14.99 -12.91
C VAL A 88 18.73 14.03 -12.41
N LEU A 89 19.40 13.32 -13.31
CA LEU A 89 20.55 12.48 -13.01
C LEU A 89 21.70 13.33 -12.45
N ASP A 90 22.06 14.41 -13.13
CA ASP A 90 23.15 15.30 -12.72
C ASP A 90 22.82 16.07 -11.44
N GLU A 91 21.56 16.47 -11.22
CA GLU A 91 21.08 17.03 -9.96
C GLU A 91 21.25 16.04 -8.80
N SER A 92 20.93 14.77 -9.03
CA SER A 92 21.05 13.71 -8.00
C SER A 92 22.51 13.42 -7.65
N ILE A 93 23.40 13.31 -8.65
CA ILE A 93 24.83 13.14 -8.45
C ILE A 93 25.42 14.37 -7.75
N GLY A 94 25.01 15.59 -8.17
CA GLY A 94 25.41 16.84 -7.57
C GLY A 94 25.03 16.94 -6.08
N PHE A 95 23.87 16.41 -5.69
CA PHE A 95 23.48 16.36 -4.29
C PHE A 95 24.43 15.45 -3.46
N VAL A 96 24.73 14.25 -3.96
CA VAL A 96 25.64 13.31 -3.29
C VAL A 96 27.03 13.94 -3.08
N THR A 97 27.59 14.54 -4.14
CA THR A 97 28.92 15.13 -4.10
C THR A 97 29.02 16.40 -3.22
N LYS A 98 27.95 17.20 -3.17
CA LYS A 98 27.87 18.37 -2.26
C LYS A 98 27.94 17.99 -0.78
N LEU A 99 27.56 16.77 -0.43
CA LEU A 99 27.70 16.24 0.93
C LEU A 99 29.10 15.67 1.22
N GLY A 100 30.06 15.78 0.26
CA GLY A 100 31.39 15.23 0.39
C GLY A 100 31.46 13.71 0.20
N LEU A 101 30.40 13.08 -0.22
CA LEU A 101 30.35 11.63 -0.50
C LEU A 101 31.01 11.32 -1.87
N PRO A 102 31.53 10.09 -2.07
CA PRO A 102 32.07 9.66 -3.33
C PRO A 102 31.12 9.85 -4.50
N LYS A 103 31.62 10.34 -5.63
CA LYS A 103 30.81 10.56 -6.83
C LYS A 103 30.32 9.22 -7.39
N PRO A 104 28.98 8.99 -7.49
CA PRO A 104 28.44 7.78 -8.11
C PRO A 104 28.75 7.70 -9.61
N ALA A 105 28.85 6.48 -10.15
CA ALA A 105 28.89 6.26 -11.59
C ALA A 105 27.56 6.68 -12.24
N ARG A 106 27.63 7.23 -13.46
CA ARG A 106 26.51 7.81 -14.20
C ARG A 106 26.11 6.89 -15.36
N TYR A 107 24.80 6.56 -15.46
CA TYR A 107 24.25 5.77 -16.55
C TYR A 107 23.04 6.49 -17.16
N THR A 108 23.03 6.66 -18.50
CA THR A 108 21.99 7.39 -19.24
C THR A 108 22.07 7.07 -20.74
N GLY A 109 21.23 7.72 -21.56
CA GLY A 109 21.27 7.65 -23.01
C GLY A 109 20.37 6.58 -23.63
N SER A 110 19.81 5.68 -22.81
CA SER A 110 18.86 4.66 -23.25
C SER A 110 17.99 4.23 -22.08
N GLU A 111 16.75 3.79 -22.35
CA GLU A 111 15.89 3.12 -21.37
C GLU A 111 16.51 1.84 -20.81
N TYR A 112 17.47 1.24 -21.52
CA TYR A 112 18.18 0.03 -21.12
C TYR A 112 19.57 0.29 -20.52
N ALA A 113 19.99 1.55 -20.33
CA ALA A 113 21.28 1.88 -19.73
C ALA A 113 21.45 1.29 -18.32
N TYR A 114 20.37 1.03 -17.60
CA TYR A 114 20.39 0.37 -16.30
C TYR A 114 21.02 -1.05 -16.35
N ARG A 115 20.99 -1.75 -17.48
CA ARG A 115 21.61 -3.08 -17.63
C ARG A 115 23.12 -3.03 -17.50
N GLU A 116 23.77 -1.95 -17.98
CA GLU A 116 25.21 -1.73 -17.78
C GLU A 116 25.51 -1.48 -16.29
N LEU A 117 24.63 -0.75 -15.59
CA LEU A 117 24.73 -0.59 -14.14
C LEU A 117 24.62 -1.95 -13.44
N LEU A 118 23.68 -2.82 -13.85
CA LEU A 118 23.48 -4.14 -13.27
C LEU A 118 24.66 -5.09 -13.51
N ALA A 119 25.46 -4.90 -14.55
CA ALA A 119 26.66 -5.71 -14.81
C ALA A 119 27.78 -5.51 -13.76
N ARG A 120 27.72 -4.46 -12.96
CA ARG A 120 28.72 -4.17 -11.92
C ARG A 120 28.64 -5.17 -10.76
N GLN A 121 29.83 -5.55 -10.22
CA GLN A 121 29.96 -6.47 -9.09
C GLN A 121 30.05 -5.76 -7.72
N ASP A 122 30.17 -4.45 -7.74
CA ASP A 122 30.28 -3.62 -6.53
C ASP A 122 28.95 -2.97 -6.10
N ILE A 123 27.82 -3.62 -6.44
CA ILE A 123 26.46 -3.20 -6.07
C ILE A 123 25.76 -4.39 -5.40
N ASP A 124 25.17 -4.17 -4.23
CA ASP A 124 24.41 -5.16 -3.48
C ASP A 124 22.91 -5.03 -3.70
N ILE A 125 22.41 -3.80 -3.70
CA ILE A 125 20.98 -3.49 -3.80
C ILE A 125 20.70 -2.42 -4.87
N VAL A 126 19.53 -2.51 -5.47
CA VAL A 126 19.05 -1.55 -6.48
C VAL A 126 17.69 -1.00 -6.05
N ILE A 127 17.59 0.34 -6.01
CA ILE A 127 16.37 1.09 -5.74
C ILE A 127 15.76 1.51 -7.08
N ILE A 128 14.52 1.08 -7.36
CA ILE A 128 13.83 1.28 -8.62
C ILE A 128 12.65 2.22 -8.41
N SER A 129 12.66 3.38 -9.10
CA SER A 129 11.63 4.44 -8.96
C SER A 129 11.24 5.00 -10.33
N THR A 130 11.06 4.13 -11.28
CA THR A 130 10.67 4.38 -12.68
C THR A 130 9.15 4.44 -12.84
N PRO A 131 8.59 4.68 -14.04
CA PRO A 131 7.16 4.43 -14.31
C PRO A 131 6.77 2.97 -14.09
N TRP A 132 5.49 2.73 -13.77
CA TRP A 132 4.98 1.40 -13.37
C TRP A 132 5.29 0.28 -14.35
N GLU A 133 5.21 0.55 -15.65
CA GLU A 133 5.48 -0.42 -16.72
C GLU A 133 6.90 -1.01 -16.69
N TRP A 134 7.84 -0.33 -16.02
CA TRP A 134 9.23 -0.76 -15.89
C TRP A 134 9.53 -1.51 -14.58
N HIS A 135 8.65 -1.42 -13.58
CA HIS A 135 8.92 -1.93 -12.23
C HIS A 135 9.28 -3.42 -12.24
N THR A 136 8.42 -4.25 -12.81
CA THR A 136 8.63 -5.70 -12.82
C THR A 136 9.85 -6.10 -13.64
N SER A 137 10.01 -5.58 -14.85
CA SER A 137 11.14 -5.94 -15.72
C SER A 137 12.48 -5.55 -15.10
N MET A 138 12.57 -4.36 -14.49
CA MET A 138 13.78 -3.92 -13.82
C MET A 138 14.07 -4.70 -12.53
N CYS A 139 13.02 -5.11 -11.77
CA CYS A 139 13.20 -6.02 -10.64
C CYS A 139 13.75 -7.37 -11.08
N VAL A 140 13.18 -7.96 -12.12
CA VAL A 140 13.62 -9.26 -12.68
C VAL A 140 15.08 -9.17 -13.13
N ASP A 141 15.45 -8.19 -13.95
CA ASP A 141 16.83 -8.00 -14.40
C ASP A 141 17.79 -7.80 -13.22
N THR A 142 17.34 -7.09 -12.17
CA THR A 142 18.12 -6.87 -10.94
C THR A 142 18.36 -8.18 -10.20
N LEU A 143 17.32 -8.98 -9.96
CA LEU A 143 17.42 -10.27 -9.26
C LEU A 143 18.30 -11.25 -10.04
N GLU A 144 18.14 -11.33 -11.37
CA GLU A 144 18.95 -12.18 -12.25
C GLU A 144 20.43 -11.78 -12.27
N SER A 145 20.71 -10.48 -12.08
CA SER A 145 22.09 -10.00 -11.93
C SER A 145 22.74 -10.31 -10.58
N GLY A 146 22.02 -11.04 -9.70
CA GLY A 146 22.48 -11.43 -8.38
C GLY A 146 22.36 -10.36 -7.29
N LYS A 147 21.60 -9.29 -7.53
CA LYS A 147 21.38 -8.17 -6.60
C LYS A 147 19.98 -8.24 -5.97
N HIS A 148 19.77 -7.54 -4.87
CA HIS A 148 18.46 -7.40 -4.25
C HIS A 148 17.70 -6.21 -4.85
N ALA A 149 16.40 -6.37 -5.13
CA ALA A 149 15.56 -5.36 -5.75
C ALA A 149 14.62 -4.70 -4.73
N PHE A 150 14.57 -3.38 -4.75
CA PHE A 150 13.66 -2.56 -3.95
C PHE A 150 12.92 -1.61 -4.90
N VAL A 151 11.61 -1.74 -5.00
CA VAL A 151 10.84 -1.06 -6.04
C VAL A 151 9.72 -0.21 -5.45
N GLU A 152 9.46 0.95 -6.06
CA GLU A 152 8.33 1.80 -5.74
C GLU A 152 6.99 1.11 -6.04
N VAL A 153 5.93 1.66 -5.54
CA VAL A 153 4.57 1.12 -5.55
C VAL A 153 3.78 1.54 -6.81
N PRO A 154 2.95 0.64 -7.35
CA PRO A 154 2.86 -0.80 -7.12
C PRO A 154 4.03 -1.55 -7.74
N ALA A 155 4.37 -2.72 -7.23
CA ALA A 155 5.48 -3.51 -7.79
C ALA A 155 5.15 -4.14 -9.14
N ALA A 156 3.87 -4.43 -9.38
CA ALA A 156 3.34 -5.06 -10.58
C ALA A 156 1.96 -4.47 -10.94
N THR A 157 1.59 -4.52 -12.21
CA THR A 157 0.31 -4.02 -12.75
C THR A 157 -0.54 -5.11 -13.41
N THR A 158 0.01 -6.29 -13.62
CA THR A 158 -0.68 -7.48 -14.13
C THR A 158 -0.48 -8.69 -13.21
N MET A 159 -1.31 -9.72 -13.39
CA MET A 159 -1.18 -10.97 -12.63
C MET A 159 0.08 -11.75 -13.00
N GLU A 160 0.44 -11.72 -14.28
CA GLU A 160 1.66 -12.33 -14.82
C GLU A 160 2.90 -11.70 -14.18
N GLU A 161 2.92 -10.38 -14.05
CA GLU A 161 4.00 -9.64 -13.41
C GLU A 161 4.12 -10.00 -11.92
N CYS A 162 2.99 -10.12 -11.19
CA CYS A 162 3.00 -10.57 -9.80
C CYS A 162 3.71 -11.93 -9.65
N TRP A 163 3.35 -12.90 -10.49
CA TRP A 163 3.98 -14.21 -10.50
C TRP A 163 5.43 -14.19 -10.98
N GLN A 164 5.77 -13.32 -11.93
CA GLN A 164 7.14 -13.17 -12.41
C GLN A 164 8.07 -12.70 -11.29
N LEU A 165 7.64 -11.73 -10.48
CA LEU A 165 8.42 -11.27 -9.32
C LEU A 165 8.64 -12.41 -8.31
N VAL A 166 7.57 -13.13 -7.94
CA VAL A 166 7.65 -14.25 -6.97
C VAL A 166 8.59 -15.33 -7.49
N ASN A 167 8.37 -15.81 -8.72
CA ASN A 167 9.15 -16.88 -9.32
C ASN A 167 10.63 -16.50 -9.45
N THR A 168 10.93 -15.25 -9.84
CA THR A 168 12.32 -14.80 -9.97
C THR A 168 12.99 -14.68 -8.62
N ALA A 169 12.32 -14.15 -7.61
CA ALA A 169 12.87 -14.06 -6.26
C ALA A 169 13.15 -15.48 -5.67
N GLU A 170 12.21 -16.43 -5.84
CA GLU A 170 12.40 -17.82 -5.44
C GLU A 170 13.58 -18.48 -6.17
N ARG A 171 13.71 -18.29 -7.49
CA ARG A 171 14.80 -18.88 -8.28
C ARG A 171 16.17 -18.31 -7.93
N THR A 172 16.25 -17.00 -7.75
CA THR A 172 17.53 -16.30 -7.52
C THR A 172 17.92 -16.27 -6.03
N GLN A 173 16.98 -16.58 -5.14
CA GLN A 173 17.15 -16.47 -3.67
C GLN A 173 17.63 -15.05 -3.28
N LYS A 174 16.99 -14.04 -3.87
CA LYS A 174 17.25 -12.62 -3.58
C LYS A 174 16.00 -11.95 -3.03
N ASN A 175 16.20 -10.95 -2.18
CA ASN A 175 15.11 -10.12 -1.71
C ASN A 175 14.55 -9.26 -2.86
N CYS A 176 13.22 -9.29 -3.02
CA CYS A 176 12.46 -8.36 -3.82
C CYS A 176 11.41 -7.73 -2.90
N MET A 177 11.55 -6.43 -2.61
CA MET A 177 10.66 -5.72 -1.70
C MET A 177 10.02 -4.54 -2.41
N MET A 178 8.69 -4.47 -2.37
CA MET A 178 7.98 -3.24 -2.70
C MET A 178 8.13 -2.25 -1.54
N MET A 179 8.54 -1.03 -1.83
CA MET A 179 8.81 0.00 -0.83
C MET A 179 7.51 0.71 -0.39
N GLU A 180 6.59 -0.05 0.25
CA GLU A 180 5.37 0.52 0.80
C GLU A 180 5.70 1.30 2.09
N ASN A 181 5.93 2.58 1.93
CA ASN A 181 6.38 3.49 2.99
C ASN A 181 5.34 3.72 4.08
N VAL A 182 4.05 3.62 3.75
CA VAL A 182 2.96 3.88 4.70
C VAL A 182 3.00 2.91 5.88
N ASN A 183 3.53 1.69 5.68
CA ASN A 183 3.75 0.73 6.77
C ASN A 183 4.67 1.26 7.90
N TYR A 184 5.43 2.32 7.63
CA TYR A 184 6.35 2.96 8.57
C TYR A 184 5.82 4.29 9.12
N GLY A 185 4.56 4.63 8.83
CA GLY A 185 3.89 5.77 9.43
C GLY A 185 3.79 5.62 10.95
N ARG A 186 3.89 6.74 11.68
CA ARG A 186 3.88 6.70 13.15
C ARG A 186 2.58 6.09 13.70
N ASP A 187 1.46 6.54 13.15
CA ASP A 187 0.15 6.06 13.61
C ASP A 187 -0.11 4.64 13.13
N GLU A 188 0.32 4.27 11.91
CA GLU A 188 0.23 2.91 11.41
C GLU A 188 1.03 1.93 12.29
N LEU A 189 2.25 2.28 12.66
CA LEU A 189 3.06 1.46 13.55
C LEU A 189 2.53 1.43 14.98
N MET A 190 1.99 2.55 15.50
CA MET A 190 1.31 2.56 16.80
C MET A 190 0.12 1.60 16.80
N VAL A 191 -0.73 1.66 15.77
CA VAL A 191 -1.89 0.75 15.65
C VAL A 191 -1.44 -0.70 15.52
N LEU A 192 -0.38 -0.99 14.76
CA LEU A 192 0.21 -2.32 14.68
C LEU A 192 0.65 -2.82 16.06
N ASN A 193 1.29 -1.97 16.86
CA ASN A 193 1.69 -2.28 18.23
C ASN A 193 0.46 -2.57 19.13
N MET A 194 -0.59 -1.75 19.02
CA MET A 194 -1.86 -1.96 19.76
C MET A 194 -2.54 -3.28 19.34
N VAL A 195 -2.57 -3.59 18.05
CA VAL A 195 -3.10 -4.88 17.54
C VAL A 195 -2.32 -6.06 18.11
N ARG A 196 -1.00 -5.98 18.15
CA ARG A 196 -0.13 -7.03 18.69
C ARG A 196 -0.30 -7.23 20.18
N GLN A 197 -0.67 -6.19 20.91
CA GLN A 197 -1.02 -6.26 22.34
C GLN A 197 -2.47 -6.70 22.58
N GLY A 198 -3.25 -6.96 21.51
CA GLY A 198 -4.60 -7.50 21.61
C GLY A 198 -5.70 -6.49 21.96
N LEU A 199 -5.41 -5.16 21.91
CA LEU A 199 -6.36 -4.13 22.35
C LEU A 199 -7.68 -4.17 21.57
N PHE A 200 -7.66 -4.55 20.31
CA PHE A 200 -8.85 -4.61 19.46
C PHE A 200 -9.55 -5.97 19.48
N GLY A 201 -9.01 -6.97 20.20
CA GLY A 201 -9.53 -8.34 20.20
C GLY A 201 -9.32 -9.04 18.86
N ASP A 202 -10.26 -9.91 18.46
CA ASP A 202 -10.25 -10.60 17.18
C ASP A 202 -10.61 -9.63 16.06
N LEU A 203 -9.71 -9.45 15.09
CA LEU A 203 -9.93 -8.53 13.99
C LEU A 203 -10.98 -9.05 13.02
N LEU A 204 -11.90 -8.19 12.60
CA LEU A 204 -13.05 -8.51 11.76
C LEU A 204 -13.03 -7.78 10.42
N HIS A 205 -12.67 -6.49 10.45
CA HIS A 205 -12.79 -5.59 9.31
C HIS A 205 -11.66 -4.58 9.27
N GLY A 206 -11.28 -4.16 8.05
CA GLY A 206 -10.38 -3.05 7.80
C GLY A 206 -10.88 -2.17 6.67
N GLU A 207 -10.52 -0.88 6.73
CA GLU A 207 -10.73 0.05 5.63
C GLU A 207 -9.40 0.66 5.19
N ALA A 208 -9.18 0.63 3.90
CA ALA A 208 -7.98 1.07 3.23
C ALA A 208 -8.36 2.03 2.09
N ALA A 209 -7.50 2.97 1.75
CA ALA A 209 -7.74 3.83 0.60
C ALA A 209 -6.46 4.47 0.08
N TYR A 210 -6.52 4.93 -1.17
CA TYR A 210 -5.69 6.01 -1.68
C TYR A 210 -6.60 7.04 -2.34
N ILE A 211 -6.96 8.04 -1.56
CA ILE A 211 -7.79 9.16 -2.00
C ILE A 211 -6.92 10.41 -1.95
N HIS A 212 -6.61 10.97 -3.12
CA HIS A 212 -5.66 12.06 -3.27
C HIS A 212 -5.93 12.82 -4.57
N ASP A 213 -6.37 14.06 -4.50
CA ASP A 213 -6.55 14.85 -5.71
C ASP A 213 -5.23 15.07 -6.46
N LEU A 214 -5.00 14.25 -7.48
CA LEU A 214 -3.80 14.30 -8.33
C LEU A 214 -4.08 14.84 -9.74
N ARG A 215 -5.22 15.49 -9.97
CA ARG A 215 -5.57 16.03 -11.29
C ARG A 215 -4.56 17.07 -11.77
N TRP A 216 -3.94 17.82 -10.85
CA TRP A 216 -2.90 18.79 -11.18
C TRP A 216 -1.68 18.16 -11.89
N GLN A 217 -1.39 16.89 -11.64
CA GLN A 217 -0.31 16.16 -12.30
C GLN A 217 -0.53 16.06 -13.83
N MET A 218 -1.75 16.20 -14.32
CA MET A 218 -2.02 16.23 -15.77
C MET A 218 -1.35 17.40 -16.49
N LYS A 219 -0.87 18.41 -15.77
CA LYS A 219 -0.04 19.53 -16.31
C LYS A 219 1.42 19.11 -16.53
N GLU A 220 1.84 17.96 -16.03
CA GLU A 220 3.16 17.38 -16.26
C GLU A 220 3.13 16.59 -17.58
N ILE A 221 3.63 17.17 -18.67
CA ILE A 221 3.50 16.61 -20.02
C ILE A 221 4.73 15.78 -20.40
N GLU A 222 5.92 16.40 -20.34
CA GLU A 222 7.16 15.80 -20.87
C GLU A 222 7.87 14.88 -19.88
N SER A 223 7.71 15.13 -18.59
CA SER A 223 8.42 14.41 -17.54
C SER A 223 7.60 14.41 -16.24
N LYS A 224 8.13 13.76 -15.20
CA LYS A 224 7.49 13.55 -13.88
C LYS A 224 6.32 12.57 -13.94
N THR A 225 5.68 12.36 -12.78
CA THR A 225 4.66 11.32 -12.60
C THR A 225 3.44 11.49 -13.51
N GLY A 226 2.99 12.72 -13.73
CA GLY A 226 1.80 12.97 -14.53
C GLY A 226 1.96 12.71 -16.02
N SER A 227 3.21 12.73 -16.55
CA SER A 227 3.49 12.47 -17.95
C SER A 227 3.07 11.06 -18.39
N TRP A 228 3.21 10.07 -17.53
CA TRP A 228 2.86 8.68 -17.81
C TRP A 228 1.61 8.21 -17.04
N ARG A 229 1.46 8.56 -15.74
CA ARG A 229 0.33 8.12 -14.91
C ARG A 229 -1.04 8.58 -15.44
N THR A 230 -1.10 9.74 -16.11
CA THR A 230 -2.33 10.22 -16.72
C THR A 230 -2.92 9.20 -17.70
N TYR A 231 -2.07 8.51 -18.47
CA TYR A 231 -2.49 7.51 -19.44
C TYR A 231 -2.99 6.21 -18.82
N GLU A 232 -2.60 5.88 -17.60
CA GLU A 232 -3.14 4.70 -16.89
C GLU A 232 -4.64 4.81 -16.68
N HIS A 233 -5.17 6.03 -16.50
CA HIS A 233 -6.60 6.30 -16.38
C HIS A 233 -7.37 6.19 -17.71
N THR A 234 -6.68 6.05 -18.84
CA THR A 234 -7.31 5.79 -20.14
C THR A 234 -7.28 4.30 -20.53
N LYS A 235 -6.49 3.49 -19.80
CA LYS A 235 -6.30 2.06 -20.07
C LYS A 235 -7.07 1.16 -19.12
N ASN A 236 -7.18 1.55 -17.85
CA ASN A 236 -7.66 0.68 -16.78
C ASN A 236 -8.82 1.32 -16.01
N ASN A 237 -9.84 0.53 -15.68
CA ASN A 237 -10.97 0.93 -14.82
C ASN A 237 -11.06 0.02 -13.60
N GLY A 238 -10.49 0.43 -12.49
CA GLY A 238 -10.40 -0.34 -11.25
C GLY A 238 -9.70 0.46 -10.16
N ASN A 239 -9.18 -0.23 -9.16
CA ASN A 239 -8.33 0.34 -8.12
C ASN A 239 -6.88 0.38 -8.59
N LEU A 240 -6.45 1.49 -9.17
CA LEU A 240 -5.13 1.61 -9.79
C LEU A 240 -3.98 1.75 -8.77
N TYR A 241 -4.29 1.96 -7.48
CA TYR A 241 -3.26 2.19 -6.46
C TYR A 241 -3.68 1.70 -5.07
N PRO A 242 -3.86 0.37 -4.88
CA PRO A 242 -4.40 -0.18 -3.64
C PRO A 242 -3.41 -0.18 -2.47
N THR A 243 -2.10 -0.14 -2.73
CA THR A 243 -1.06 -0.56 -1.80
C THR A 243 -0.91 0.32 -0.56
N HIS A 244 -1.02 1.65 -0.70
CA HIS A 244 -0.87 2.58 0.43
C HIS A 244 -1.90 2.41 1.55
N GLY A 245 -3.10 1.98 1.19
CA GLY A 245 -4.09 1.61 2.20
C GLY A 245 -3.96 0.16 2.65
N LEU A 246 -3.70 -0.76 1.70
CA LEU A 246 -3.63 -2.20 1.99
C LEU A 246 -2.43 -2.60 2.84
N GLY A 247 -1.28 -1.95 2.65
CA GLY A 247 -0.06 -2.30 3.37
C GLY A 247 -0.28 -2.37 4.89
N PRO A 248 -0.65 -1.25 5.55
CA PRO A 248 -0.88 -1.25 7.00
C PRO A 248 -1.98 -2.24 7.43
N VAL A 249 -3.13 -2.23 6.77
CA VAL A 249 -4.27 -3.11 7.12
C VAL A 249 -3.88 -4.59 6.99
N SER A 250 -3.09 -4.93 5.95
CA SER A 250 -2.56 -6.29 5.78
C SER A 250 -1.62 -6.70 6.91
N GLN A 251 -0.78 -5.78 7.38
CA GLN A 251 0.10 -6.03 8.53
C GLN A 251 -0.69 -6.23 9.83
N TYR A 252 -1.74 -5.44 10.06
CA TYR A 252 -2.63 -5.62 11.22
C TYR A 252 -3.28 -7.01 11.22
N MET A 253 -3.73 -7.45 10.05
CA MET A 253 -4.44 -8.72 9.87
C MET A 253 -3.52 -9.93 9.66
N ASN A 254 -2.21 -9.74 9.68
CA ASN A 254 -1.22 -10.80 9.41
C ASN A 254 -1.45 -11.50 8.06
N ILE A 255 -1.78 -10.74 7.01
CA ILE A 255 -1.89 -11.25 5.64
C ILE A 255 -0.53 -11.82 5.21
N ASN A 256 -0.53 -12.97 4.55
CA ASN A 256 0.61 -13.83 4.23
C ASN A 256 1.33 -14.43 5.45
N ARG A 257 0.83 -14.19 6.68
CA ARG A 257 1.45 -14.65 7.94
C ARG A 257 0.38 -15.12 8.93
N GLY A 258 -0.40 -16.11 8.51
CA GLY A 258 -1.50 -16.70 9.27
C GLY A 258 -2.89 -16.43 8.67
N ASP A 259 -3.00 -15.52 7.70
CA ASP A 259 -4.18 -15.27 6.87
C ASP A 259 -3.74 -14.92 5.44
N ARG A 260 -4.64 -14.87 4.46
CA ARG A 260 -4.38 -14.39 3.11
C ARG A 260 -5.66 -13.87 2.46
N PHE A 261 -5.52 -13.08 1.40
CA PHE A 261 -6.67 -12.72 0.56
C PHE A 261 -7.23 -13.98 -0.10
N ASP A 262 -8.55 -14.06 -0.20
CA ASP A 262 -9.28 -15.16 -0.83
C ASP A 262 -9.84 -14.71 -2.18
N TYR A 263 -10.69 -13.66 -2.16
CA TYR A 263 -11.23 -13.05 -3.37
C TYR A 263 -11.50 -11.57 -3.17
N VAL A 264 -11.66 -10.85 -4.29
CA VAL A 264 -12.02 -9.44 -4.35
C VAL A 264 -13.21 -9.21 -5.25
N THR A 265 -14.10 -8.28 -4.87
CA THR A 265 -15.12 -7.68 -5.73
C THR A 265 -14.86 -6.20 -5.87
N SER A 266 -15.18 -5.61 -7.02
CA SER A 266 -14.87 -4.20 -7.28
C SER A 266 -15.95 -3.51 -8.11
N MET A 267 -16.18 -2.23 -7.82
CA MET A 267 -17.13 -1.38 -8.51
C MET A 267 -16.58 0.02 -8.69
N SER A 268 -16.75 0.60 -9.87
CA SER A 268 -16.32 1.96 -10.19
C SER A 268 -17.50 2.88 -10.47
N SER A 269 -17.38 4.14 -10.04
CA SER A 269 -18.27 5.24 -10.44
C SER A 269 -18.05 5.66 -11.90
N PRO A 270 -18.87 6.56 -12.48
CA PRO A 270 -18.55 7.16 -13.78
C PRO A 270 -17.18 7.88 -13.76
N ALA A 271 -16.52 7.95 -14.92
CA ALA A 271 -15.26 8.67 -15.15
C ALA A 271 -15.55 10.09 -15.66
N MET A 272 -15.61 11.06 -14.78
CA MET A 272 -16.00 12.44 -15.11
C MET A 272 -14.98 13.50 -14.65
N GLY A 273 -14.35 13.30 -13.52
CA GLY A 273 -13.55 14.32 -12.83
C GLY A 273 -12.33 14.76 -13.61
N ARG A 274 -11.59 13.84 -14.25
CA ARG A 274 -10.43 14.16 -15.11
C ARG A 274 -10.85 14.87 -16.39
N SER A 275 -11.91 14.42 -17.05
CA SER A 275 -12.46 15.08 -18.24
C SER A 275 -12.93 16.51 -17.95
N ALA A 276 -13.58 16.73 -16.80
CA ALA A 276 -13.98 18.07 -16.38
C ALA A 276 -12.77 18.96 -16.06
N TYR A 277 -11.72 18.39 -15.44
CA TYR A 277 -10.50 19.12 -15.13
C TYR A 277 -9.75 19.57 -16.38
N VAL A 278 -9.54 18.67 -17.37
CA VAL A 278 -8.81 19.06 -18.59
C VAL A 278 -9.55 20.09 -19.40
N LYS A 279 -10.88 20.01 -19.52
CA LYS A 279 -11.71 21.04 -20.19
C LYS A 279 -11.58 22.41 -19.54
N ARG A 280 -11.33 22.49 -18.25
CA ARG A 280 -11.18 23.76 -17.50
C ARG A 280 -9.75 24.31 -17.56
N GLU A 281 -8.74 23.43 -17.49
CA GLU A 281 -7.36 23.83 -17.24
C GLU A 281 -6.51 23.93 -18.52
N PHE A 282 -6.97 23.36 -19.64
CA PHE A 282 -6.21 23.30 -20.89
C PHE A 282 -6.99 23.95 -22.04
N PRO A 283 -6.29 24.55 -23.04
CA PRO A 283 -6.91 24.99 -24.29
C PRO A 283 -7.69 23.86 -24.97
N ALA A 284 -8.77 24.22 -25.69
CA ALA A 284 -9.68 23.23 -26.26
C ALA A 284 -9.00 22.26 -27.26
N ASP A 285 -7.97 22.71 -27.95
CA ASP A 285 -7.16 21.95 -28.91
C ASP A 285 -6.01 21.15 -28.29
N HIS A 286 -5.77 21.29 -26.98
CA HIS A 286 -4.68 20.59 -26.30
C HIS A 286 -4.91 19.07 -26.30
N GLU A 287 -3.83 18.30 -26.50
CA GLU A 287 -3.86 16.82 -26.56
C GLU A 287 -4.58 16.14 -25.39
N ARG A 288 -4.47 16.69 -24.17
CA ARG A 288 -5.16 16.17 -22.98
C ARG A 288 -6.68 16.17 -23.10
N ASN A 289 -7.27 17.07 -23.91
CA ASN A 289 -8.70 17.10 -24.20
C ASN A 289 -9.16 15.99 -25.16
N GLN A 290 -8.23 15.33 -25.84
CA GLN A 290 -8.51 14.20 -26.73
C GLN A 290 -8.47 12.85 -26.00
N LEU A 291 -8.05 12.81 -24.72
CA LEU A 291 -7.94 11.57 -23.95
C LEU A 291 -9.33 11.09 -23.53
N ASN A 292 -9.59 9.80 -23.75
CA ASN A 292 -10.78 9.13 -23.26
C ASN A 292 -10.47 8.48 -21.89
N PHE A 293 -10.83 9.13 -20.80
CA PHE A 293 -10.65 8.60 -19.46
C PHE A 293 -11.75 7.56 -19.16
N ILE A 294 -11.36 6.33 -18.91
CA ILE A 294 -12.26 5.21 -18.59
C ILE A 294 -12.22 4.80 -17.11
N ALA A 295 -11.15 5.15 -16.38
CA ALA A 295 -11.08 4.89 -14.95
C ALA A 295 -12.17 5.67 -14.22
N GLY A 296 -13.08 4.96 -13.55
CA GLY A 296 -14.09 5.61 -12.71
C GLY A 296 -13.44 6.49 -11.64
N ASP A 297 -14.07 7.62 -11.33
CA ASP A 297 -13.48 8.61 -10.42
C ASP A 297 -13.25 8.02 -9.02
N ILE A 298 -14.18 7.19 -8.57
CA ILE A 298 -14.07 6.45 -7.31
C ILE A 298 -14.22 4.97 -7.62
N ASN A 299 -13.22 4.18 -7.23
CA ASN A 299 -13.33 2.73 -7.19
C ASN A 299 -13.45 2.25 -5.75
N THR A 300 -14.34 1.31 -5.49
CA THR A 300 -14.50 0.61 -4.21
C THR A 300 -14.36 -0.88 -4.43
N SER A 301 -13.35 -1.46 -3.81
CA SER A 301 -13.11 -2.90 -3.81
C SER A 301 -13.34 -3.46 -2.41
N THR A 302 -13.87 -4.68 -2.32
CA THR A 302 -13.99 -5.41 -1.06
C THR A 302 -13.30 -6.74 -1.18
N ILE A 303 -12.36 -6.99 -0.28
CA ILE A 303 -11.56 -8.21 -0.22
C ILE A 303 -12.09 -9.08 0.93
N LYS A 304 -12.27 -10.37 0.67
CA LYS A 304 -12.50 -11.41 1.69
C LYS A 304 -11.18 -12.12 1.95
N THR A 305 -10.89 -12.42 3.22
CA THR A 305 -9.75 -13.25 3.59
C THR A 305 -10.18 -14.69 3.88
N ILE A 306 -9.24 -15.64 3.85
CA ILE A 306 -9.50 -17.05 4.16
C ILE A 306 -10.07 -17.22 5.57
N LYS A 307 -9.64 -16.39 6.53
CA LYS A 307 -10.20 -16.40 7.90
C LYS A 307 -11.56 -15.69 8.01
N GLY A 308 -12.12 -15.23 6.90
CA GLY A 308 -13.45 -14.61 6.89
C GLY A 308 -13.47 -13.13 7.21
N ARG A 309 -12.33 -12.46 7.39
CA ARG A 309 -12.23 -11.01 7.56
C ARG A 309 -12.56 -10.29 6.26
N THR A 310 -12.91 -9.02 6.36
CA THR A 310 -13.18 -8.18 5.18
C THR A 310 -12.28 -6.95 5.19
N ILE A 311 -11.88 -6.50 3.99
CA ILE A 311 -11.14 -5.25 3.82
C ILE A 311 -11.79 -4.47 2.69
N MET A 312 -12.28 -3.25 2.99
CA MET A 312 -12.69 -2.30 1.96
C MET A 312 -11.47 -1.51 1.49
N VAL A 313 -11.31 -1.35 0.17
CA VAL A 313 -10.22 -0.57 -0.42
C VAL A 313 -10.78 0.42 -1.43
N GLN A 314 -10.58 1.72 -1.20
CA GLN A 314 -11.01 2.78 -2.13
C GLN A 314 -9.84 3.43 -2.85
N HIS A 315 -10.10 3.85 -4.09
CA HIS A 315 -9.18 4.65 -4.90
C HIS A 315 -9.92 5.84 -5.52
N ASP A 316 -9.36 7.04 -5.36
CA ASP A 316 -9.82 8.27 -6.01
C ASP A 316 -8.64 9.23 -6.17
N THR A 317 -8.22 9.45 -7.42
CA THR A 317 -7.23 10.47 -7.76
C THR A 317 -7.76 11.48 -8.77
N SER A 318 -9.09 11.53 -8.91
CA SER A 318 -9.81 12.21 -9.99
C SER A 318 -10.80 13.26 -9.49
N THR A 319 -11.00 13.40 -8.18
CA THR A 319 -11.93 14.38 -7.58
C THR A 319 -11.24 15.27 -6.55
N PRO A 320 -11.85 16.42 -6.18
CA PRO A 320 -11.27 17.35 -5.19
C PRO A 320 -11.50 16.89 -3.74
N ARG A 321 -11.49 15.59 -3.50
CA ARG A 321 -11.63 15.02 -2.15
C ARG A 321 -10.31 15.18 -1.39
N PRO A 322 -10.35 15.65 -0.11
CA PRO A 322 -9.16 15.71 0.74
C PRO A 322 -8.47 14.36 0.90
N TYR A 323 -7.15 14.42 1.09
CA TYR A 323 -6.33 13.23 1.26
C TYR A 323 -6.80 12.34 2.40
N THR A 324 -6.95 11.04 2.13
CA THR A 324 -7.17 10.01 3.15
C THR A 324 -6.72 8.63 2.65
N ARG A 325 -6.23 7.82 3.56
CA ARG A 325 -6.00 6.38 3.34
C ARG A 325 -7.00 5.52 4.11
N HIS A 326 -8.01 6.13 4.72
CA HIS A 326 -8.90 5.53 5.73
C HIS A 326 -8.13 5.02 6.94
N ASN A 327 -7.32 3.97 6.77
CA ASN A 327 -6.55 3.34 7.83
C ASN A 327 -7.43 2.97 9.03
N LEU A 328 -8.46 2.15 8.79
CA LEU A 328 -9.34 1.65 9.84
C LEU A 328 -9.05 0.18 10.10
N VAL A 329 -9.02 -0.20 11.36
CA VAL A 329 -9.06 -1.59 11.81
C VAL A 329 -10.09 -1.73 12.92
N GLN A 330 -10.98 -2.73 12.78
CA GLN A 330 -12.04 -3.04 13.73
C GLN A 330 -11.96 -4.50 14.15
N GLY A 331 -12.06 -4.72 15.44
CA GLY A 331 -12.14 -6.03 16.06
C GLY A 331 -13.29 -6.14 17.04
N THR A 332 -13.28 -7.22 17.85
CA THR A 332 -14.34 -7.51 18.82
C THR A 332 -14.36 -6.55 20.01
N ASN A 333 -13.20 -5.94 20.34
CA ASN A 333 -13.08 -5.09 21.55
C ASN A 333 -12.91 -3.61 21.21
N GLY A 334 -12.86 -3.24 19.92
CA GLY A 334 -12.72 -1.84 19.58
C GLY A 334 -12.32 -1.58 18.14
N VAL A 335 -12.09 -0.30 17.85
CA VAL A 335 -11.79 0.20 16.52
C VAL A 335 -10.82 1.38 16.58
N PHE A 336 -9.88 1.42 15.64
CA PHE A 336 -9.14 2.61 15.27
C PHE A 336 -9.62 3.08 13.90
N ALA A 337 -9.76 4.38 13.69
CA ALA A 337 -10.00 4.97 12.39
C ALA A 337 -9.09 6.19 12.18
N GLY A 338 -8.45 6.24 11.01
CA GLY A 338 -7.63 7.38 10.60
C GLY A 338 -8.44 8.48 9.90
N PHE A 339 -7.80 9.61 9.69
CA PHE A 339 -8.27 10.74 8.87
C PHE A 339 -9.65 11.31 9.24
N PRO A 340 -9.86 11.83 10.46
CA PRO A 340 -8.87 12.02 11.54
C PRO A 340 -8.70 10.77 12.41
N ASN A 341 -7.53 10.67 13.04
CA ASN A 341 -7.22 9.56 13.95
C ASN A 341 -8.11 9.60 15.18
N ARG A 342 -8.73 8.46 15.50
CA ARG A 342 -9.64 8.31 16.62
C ARG A 342 -9.74 6.83 17.02
N ILE A 343 -9.98 6.59 18.31
CA ILE A 343 -10.04 5.26 18.88
C ILE A 343 -11.32 5.11 19.70
N ALA A 344 -11.94 3.94 19.64
CA ALA A 344 -12.97 3.54 20.58
C ALA A 344 -12.71 2.10 21.02
N LEU A 345 -12.65 1.86 22.32
CA LEU A 345 -12.48 0.53 22.90
C LEU A 345 -13.65 0.25 23.84
N GLU A 346 -14.09 -1.00 23.90
CA GLU A 346 -15.13 -1.46 24.82
C GLU A 346 -14.66 -1.28 26.27
N GLU A 347 -13.42 -1.67 26.55
CA GLU A 347 -12.78 -1.46 27.84
C GLU A 347 -11.43 -0.75 27.68
N LEU A 348 -11.20 0.26 28.53
CA LEU A 348 -9.91 0.94 28.57
C LEU A 348 -8.86 0.07 29.26
N PRO A 349 -7.66 -0.05 28.69
CA PRO A 349 -6.52 -0.65 29.38
C PRO A 349 -6.25 0.04 30.72
N ASP A 350 -5.80 -0.71 31.73
CA ASP A 350 -5.54 -0.17 33.07
C ASP A 350 -4.53 0.98 33.05
N SER A 351 -3.51 0.88 32.19
CA SER A 351 -2.53 1.95 31.95
C SER A 351 -3.15 3.28 31.50
N MET A 352 -4.28 3.21 30.78
CA MET A 352 -4.98 4.40 30.27
C MET A 352 -5.99 4.99 31.25
N LYS A 353 -6.51 4.22 32.20
CA LYS A 353 -7.56 4.66 33.12
C LYS A 353 -7.18 5.94 33.88
N THR A 354 -5.96 6.04 34.38
CA THR A 354 -5.45 7.22 35.06
C THR A 354 -5.40 8.46 34.18
N ALA A 355 -4.96 8.30 32.92
CA ALA A 355 -4.90 9.40 31.96
C ALA A 355 -6.31 9.93 31.62
N TYR A 356 -7.27 9.03 31.43
CA TYR A 356 -8.68 9.40 31.20
C TYR A 356 -9.31 10.09 32.40
N GLU A 357 -9.10 9.61 33.59
CA GLU A 357 -9.62 10.26 34.82
C GLU A 357 -9.03 11.66 35.00
N LYS A 358 -7.73 11.84 34.78
CA LYS A 358 -7.07 13.15 34.80
C LYS A 358 -7.66 14.10 33.75
N GLU A 359 -7.89 13.62 32.53
CA GLU A 359 -8.51 14.42 31.47
C GLU A 359 -9.93 14.86 31.84
N TYR A 360 -10.73 13.94 32.39
CA TYR A 360 -12.08 14.24 32.87
C TYR A 360 -12.07 15.28 33.95
N GLN A 361 -11.20 15.17 34.98
CA GLN A 361 -11.07 16.14 36.04
C GLN A 361 -10.63 17.53 35.53
N ASN A 362 -9.75 17.58 34.55
CA ASN A 362 -9.37 18.84 33.90
C ASN A 362 -10.56 19.50 33.18
N LYS A 363 -11.41 18.72 32.51
CA LYS A 363 -12.63 19.22 31.84
C LYS A 363 -13.64 19.75 32.89
N ILE A 364 -13.85 19.06 33.99
CA ILE A 364 -14.70 19.50 35.08
C ILE A 364 -14.19 20.81 35.68
N THR A 365 -12.90 20.89 36.00
CA THR A 365 -12.29 22.10 36.54
C THR A 365 -12.42 23.30 35.60
N ALA A 366 -12.25 23.09 34.29
CA ALA A 366 -12.45 24.15 33.30
C ALA A 366 -13.92 24.61 33.24
N TRP A 367 -14.87 23.67 33.28
CA TRP A 367 -16.29 23.96 33.24
C TRP A 367 -16.73 24.74 34.51
N GLU A 368 -16.24 24.38 35.70
CA GLU A 368 -16.48 25.09 36.96
C GLU A 368 -15.93 26.53 36.93
N LYS A 369 -14.69 26.72 36.39
CA LYS A 369 -14.09 28.07 36.22
C LYS A 369 -14.88 28.95 35.29
N MET A 370 -15.60 28.41 34.31
CA MET A 370 -16.50 29.14 33.43
C MET A 370 -17.88 29.41 34.08
N GLY A 371 -18.04 29.15 35.40
CA GLY A 371 -19.28 29.33 36.16
C GLY A 371 -20.34 28.27 35.82
N SER A 372 -19.91 27.06 35.49
CA SER A 372 -20.78 25.91 35.19
C SER A 372 -21.79 26.19 34.06
N LYS A 373 -21.36 26.98 33.07
CA LYS A 373 -22.16 27.30 31.87
C LYS A 373 -22.01 26.21 30.81
N GLY A 374 -23.12 25.84 30.18
CA GLY A 374 -23.19 24.77 29.18
C GLY A 374 -23.31 23.39 29.83
N ASP A 375 -23.24 22.35 29.00
CA ASP A 375 -23.39 20.96 29.44
C ASP A 375 -22.20 20.54 30.32
N LYS A 376 -22.50 19.81 31.40
CA LYS A 376 -21.47 19.23 32.24
C LYS A 376 -20.66 18.20 31.43
N PRO A 377 -19.31 18.27 31.49
CA PRO A 377 -18.49 17.27 30.83
C PRO A 377 -18.87 15.85 31.28
N GLU A 378 -18.92 14.95 30.28
CA GLU A 378 -19.15 13.52 30.52
C GLU A 378 -17.84 12.75 30.53
N LYS A 379 -17.80 11.62 31.21
CA LYS A 379 -16.71 10.66 31.08
C LYS A 379 -16.73 10.04 29.70
N GLN A 380 -15.54 9.74 29.16
CA GLN A 380 -15.43 8.98 27.93
C GLN A 380 -16.20 7.66 28.07
N SER A 381 -17.07 7.38 27.11
CA SER A 381 -17.81 6.13 27.03
C SER A 381 -17.33 5.29 25.83
N PHE A 382 -17.62 4.00 25.86
CA PHE A 382 -17.33 3.10 24.74
C PHE A 382 -18.13 3.43 23.46
N HIS A 383 -19.17 4.27 23.55
CA HIS A 383 -19.91 4.80 22.38
C HIS A 383 -19.28 6.06 21.79
N SER A 384 -18.21 6.57 22.38
CA SER A 384 -17.61 7.84 21.99
C SER A 384 -16.22 7.65 21.38
N TRP A 385 -15.94 8.35 20.29
CA TRP A 385 -14.60 8.41 19.73
C TRP A 385 -13.66 9.24 20.61
N ASP A 386 -12.51 8.68 20.96
CA ASP A 386 -11.40 9.43 21.52
C ASP A 386 -10.50 9.95 20.40
N GLN A 387 -10.41 11.27 20.27
CA GLN A 387 -9.59 11.95 19.26
C GLN A 387 -8.25 12.45 19.83
N ASN A 388 -8.01 12.30 21.13
CA ASN A 388 -6.74 12.71 21.75
C ASN A 388 -5.66 11.64 21.53
N ILE A 389 -5.17 11.56 20.31
CA ILE A 389 -4.19 10.55 19.88
C ILE A 389 -2.86 10.65 20.65
N GLU A 390 -2.47 11.84 21.11
CA GLU A 390 -1.19 11.98 21.82
C GLU A 390 -1.10 11.13 23.08
N LYS A 391 -2.20 10.96 23.84
CA LYS A 391 -2.19 10.08 25.01
C LYS A 391 -1.99 8.60 24.63
N TRP A 392 -2.50 8.20 23.46
CA TRP A 392 -2.31 6.86 22.93
C TRP A 392 -0.89 6.66 22.42
N ARG A 393 -0.30 7.66 21.75
CA ARG A 393 1.11 7.64 21.34
C ARG A 393 2.04 7.54 22.57
N ASN A 394 1.77 8.27 23.64
CA ASN A 394 2.58 8.21 24.87
C ASN A 394 2.63 6.81 25.47
N GLU A 395 1.58 6.02 25.31
CA GLU A 395 1.47 4.66 25.86
C GLU A 395 1.85 3.56 24.86
N TYR A 396 1.45 3.73 23.58
CA TYR A 396 1.52 2.67 22.57
C TYR A 396 2.39 3.00 21.37
N ASP A 397 3.16 4.11 21.40
CA ASP A 397 4.05 4.41 20.27
C ASP A 397 4.98 3.22 19.97
N HIS A 398 5.21 2.95 18.71
CA HIS A 398 5.99 1.78 18.34
C HIS A 398 7.47 1.98 18.72
N PRO A 399 8.15 0.95 19.25
CA PRO A 399 9.57 1.05 19.65
C PRO A 399 10.49 1.62 18.56
N LEU A 400 10.20 1.33 17.29
CA LEU A 400 10.93 1.87 16.16
C LEU A 400 10.80 3.41 16.06
N TRP A 401 9.62 3.97 16.31
CA TRP A 401 9.40 5.42 16.35
C TRP A 401 10.01 6.06 17.59
N ILE A 402 9.92 5.40 18.72
CA ILE A 402 10.59 5.87 19.95
C ILE A 402 12.11 5.99 19.71
N LYS A 403 12.70 4.99 19.02
CA LYS A 403 14.14 4.94 18.73
C LYS A 403 14.55 5.93 17.64
N MET A 404 13.83 6.00 16.54
CA MET A 404 14.27 6.66 15.30
C MET A 404 13.45 7.88 14.90
N GLY A 405 12.31 8.14 15.55
CA GLY A 405 11.32 9.15 15.12
C GLY A 405 11.94 10.54 14.93
N LYS A 406 12.77 11.02 15.87
CA LYS A 406 13.46 12.33 15.75
C LYS A 406 14.35 12.42 14.51
N GLN A 407 15.06 11.34 14.19
CA GLN A 407 15.92 11.28 13.01
C GLN A 407 15.08 11.17 11.73
N ALA A 408 13.99 10.41 11.76
CA ALA A 408 13.06 10.27 10.66
C ALA A 408 12.40 11.62 10.30
N GLU A 409 11.88 12.33 11.28
CA GLU A 409 11.29 13.67 11.10
C GLU A 409 12.29 14.68 10.56
N LYS A 410 13.53 14.68 11.07
CA LYS A 410 14.61 15.55 10.61
C LYS A 410 14.97 15.34 9.14
N ASN A 411 15.01 14.08 8.69
CA ASN A 411 15.36 13.74 7.31
C ASN A 411 14.16 13.81 6.36
N GLY A 412 12.94 13.83 6.91
CA GLY A 412 11.70 14.06 6.17
C GLY A 412 11.22 12.89 5.30
N GLY A 413 10.43 13.21 4.26
CA GLY A 413 9.74 12.24 3.42
C GLY A 413 8.46 11.74 4.09
N HIS A 414 7.29 12.33 3.69
CA HIS A 414 5.96 11.97 4.22
C HIS A 414 5.90 11.87 5.75
N GLY A 415 6.42 12.91 6.45
CA GLY A 415 6.46 12.92 7.91
C GLY A 415 7.51 12.00 8.54
N GLY A 416 8.50 11.55 7.77
CA GLY A 416 9.60 10.70 8.23
C GLY A 416 9.48 9.21 7.88
N MET A 417 8.29 8.76 7.42
CA MET A 417 8.08 7.34 7.10
C MET A 417 9.00 6.83 5.97
N ASP A 418 9.31 7.66 4.98
CA ASP A 418 10.22 7.31 3.88
C ASP A 418 11.63 7.03 4.40
N PHE A 419 12.17 7.94 5.20
CA PHE A 419 13.49 7.75 5.81
C PHE A 419 13.52 6.51 6.69
N LEU A 420 12.49 6.31 7.50
CA LEU A 420 12.40 5.18 8.42
C LEU A 420 12.39 3.84 7.69
N MET A 421 11.63 3.73 6.59
CA MET A 421 11.63 2.55 5.73
C MET A 421 13.02 2.24 5.17
N MET A 422 13.71 3.24 4.62
CA MET A 422 15.04 3.05 4.02
C MET A 422 16.08 2.71 5.07
N TRP A 423 16.04 3.37 6.23
CA TRP A 423 16.88 3.03 7.36
C TRP A 423 16.64 1.57 7.80
N ARG A 424 15.39 1.14 7.84
CA ARG A 424 15.04 -0.22 8.23
C ARG A 424 15.53 -1.27 7.24
N ILE A 425 15.44 -1.00 5.93
CA ILE A 425 16.05 -1.84 4.89
C ILE A 425 17.55 -2.03 5.17
N VAL A 426 18.27 -0.94 5.31
CA VAL A 426 19.73 -0.98 5.58
C VAL A 426 20.04 -1.69 6.90
N TYR A 427 19.24 -1.44 7.94
CA TYR A 427 19.39 -2.10 9.23
C TYR A 427 19.25 -3.62 9.12
N CYS A 428 18.21 -4.11 8.43
CA CYS A 428 18.01 -5.55 8.22
C CYS A 428 19.19 -6.20 7.49
N LEU A 429 19.65 -5.59 6.41
CA LEU A 429 20.76 -6.10 5.61
C LEU A 429 22.08 -6.10 6.38
N ARG A 430 22.31 -5.09 7.22
CA ARG A 430 23.52 -4.98 8.05
C ARG A 430 23.51 -5.88 9.29
N ASN A 431 22.37 -6.39 9.70
CA ASN A 431 22.24 -7.23 10.91
C ASN A 431 21.82 -8.66 10.63
N ALA A 432 21.76 -9.07 9.37
CA ALA A 432 21.26 -10.40 8.96
C ALA A 432 19.86 -10.68 9.52
N GLU A 433 18.98 -9.67 9.42
CA GLU A 433 17.57 -9.78 9.77
C GLU A 433 16.71 -9.88 8.51
N PRO A 434 15.55 -10.56 8.55
CA PRO A 434 14.62 -10.55 7.44
C PRO A 434 14.03 -9.15 7.27
N LEU A 435 13.73 -8.77 6.01
CA LEU A 435 13.01 -7.54 5.71
C LEU A 435 11.58 -7.58 6.30
N ASP A 436 11.01 -6.41 6.56
CA ASP A 436 9.67 -6.26 7.12
C ASP A 436 8.56 -6.53 6.09
N GLN A 437 8.89 -6.50 4.83
CA GLN A 437 8.02 -6.80 3.69
C GLN A 437 8.82 -7.67 2.71
N ASP A 438 8.14 -8.57 2.02
CA ASP A 438 8.77 -9.46 1.05
C ASP A 438 8.03 -9.46 -0.31
N VAL A 439 8.48 -10.29 -1.23
CA VAL A 439 7.88 -10.37 -2.57
C VAL A 439 6.44 -10.88 -2.55
N TYR A 440 6.06 -11.67 -1.56
CA TYR A 440 4.69 -12.17 -1.43
C TYR A 440 3.73 -11.05 -1.02
N ASP A 441 4.18 -10.11 -0.18
CA ASP A 441 3.44 -8.89 0.15
C ASP A 441 3.30 -8.00 -1.08
N ALA A 442 4.40 -7.80 -1.80
CA ALA A 442 4.42 -7.02 -3.04
C ALA A 442 3.42 -7.57 -4.07
N ALA A 443 3.42 -8.89 -4.30
CA ALA A 443 2.51 -9.55 -5.23
C ALA A 443 1.05 -9.49 -4.75
N ALA A 444 0.78 -9.82 -3.48
CA ALA A 444 -0.57 -9.85 -2.94
C ALA A 444 -1.23 -8.46 -2.97
N TRP A 445 -0.52 -7.41 -2.55
CA TRP A 445 -1.10 -6.05 -2.54
C TRP A 445 -1.22 -5.46 -3.94
N SER A 446 -0.24 -5.71 -4.83
CA SER A 446 -0.30 -5.26 -6.23
C SER A 446 -1.38 -5.97 -7.03
N SER A 447 -1.66 -7.27 -6.77
CA SER A 447 -2.65 -8.06 -7.50
C SER A 447 -4.08 -7.50 -7.43
N ILE A 448 -4.40 -6.70 -6.41
CA ILE A 448 -5.71 -6.06 -6.28
C ILE A 448 -5.96 -5.05 -7.41
N PHE A 449 -4.92 -4.45 -7.99
CA PHE A 449 -5.06 -3.59 -9.16
C PHE A 449 -5.67 -4.39 -10.35
N PRO A 450 -5.00 -5.38 -10.97
CA PRO A 450 -5.57 -6.08 -12.11
C PRO A 450 -6.87 -6.83 -11.77
N LEU A 451 -6.97 -7.46 -10.60
CA LEU A 451 -8.19 -8.17 -10.21
C LEU A 451 -9.39 -7.24 -10.02
N SER A 452 -9.17 -6.00 -9.57
CA SER A 452 -10.25 -5.01 -9.48
C SER A 452 -10.73 -4.56 -10.87
N VAL A 453 -9.81 -4.40 -11.82
CA VAL A 453 -10.15 -4.11 -13.23
C VAL A 453 -11.00 -5.23 -13.82
N ASP A 454 -10.59 -6.49 -13.64
CA ASP A 454 -11.32 -7.66 -14.09
C ASP A 454 -12.71 -7.78 -13.44
N SER A 455 -12.81 -7.48 -12.15
CA SER A 455 -14.09 -7.50 -11.43
C SER A 455 -15.05 -6.43 -11.95
N VAL A 456 -14.56 -5.20 -12.16
CA VAL A 456 -15.37 -4.09 -12.73
C VAL A 456 -15.86 -4.46 -14.13
N ALA A 457 -14.97 -4.99 -14.98
CA ALA A 457 -15.31 -5.40 -16.34
C ALA A 457 -16.33 -6.54 -16.37
N ASP A 458 -16.33 -7.42 -15.38
CA ASP A 458 -17.21 -8.56 -15.22
C ASP A 458 -18.38 -8.28 -14.23
N ARG A 459 -18.93 -7.06 -14.26
CA ARG A 459 -20.12 -6.65 -13.49
C ARG A 459 -19.98 -6.90 -11.98
N SER A 460 -18.81 -6.66 -11.42
CA SER A 460 -18.45 -6.86 -10.00
C SER A 460 -18.48 -8.32 -9.53
N ASN A 461 -18.39 -9.27 -10.44
CA ASN A 461 -18.16 -10.66 -10.05
C ASN A 461 -16.86 -10.81 -9.28
N SER A 462 -16.85 -11.71 -8.31
CA SER A 462 -15.68 -11.96 -7.48
C SER A 462 -14.52 -12.55 -8.32
N LYS A 463 -13.31 -12.09 -8.03
CA LYS A 463 -12.07 -12.60 -8.61
C LYS A 463 -11.21 -13.21 -7.52
N THR A 464 -10.80 -14.46 -7.71
CA THR A 464 -9.93 -15.17 -6.77
C THR A 464 -8.56 -14.52 -6.71
N VAL A 465 -8.05 -14.29 -5.49
CA VAL A 465 -6.67 -13.87 -5.28
C VAL A 465 -5.80 -15.13 -5.12
N PRO A 466 -4.79 -15.35 -5.97
CA PRO A 466 -3.91 -16.52 -5.87
C PRO A 466 -3.16 -16.57 -4.54
N ASP A 467 -2.77 -17.78 -4.14
CA ASP A 467 -1.84 -17.98 -3.03
C ASP A 467 -0.38 -17.81 -3.50
N PHE A 468 0.10 -16.59 -3.55
CA PHE A 468 1.48 -16.30 -3.92
C PHE A 468 2.51 -16.99 -3.03
N THR A 469 2.13 -17.30 -1.77
CA THR A 469 3.01 -17.95 -0.78
C THR A 469 3.06 -19.47 -0.91
N ARG A 470 2.23 -20.06 -1.79
CA ARG A 470 2.12 -21.52 -2.01
C ARG A 470 1.90 -22.30 -0.70
N GLY A 471 1.09 -21.74 0.19
CA GLY A 471 0.75 -22.33 1.49
C GLY A 471 1.68 -21.95 2.64
N ALA A 472 2.80 -21.28 2.39
CA ALA A 472 3.73 -20.87 3.46
C ALA A 472 3.10 -19.90 4.47
N TRP A 473 2.07 -19.15 4.09
CA TRP A 473 1.32 -18.26 4.99
C TRP A 473 0.76 -18.97 6.22
N LYS A 474 0.50 -20.29 6.16
CA LYS A 474 -0.11 -21.07 7.26
C LYS A 474 0.82 -21.19 8.47
N THR A 475 2.13 -21.20 8.23
CA THR A 475 3.16 -21.40 9.27
C THR A 475 4.05 -20.17 9.45
N ALA A 476 3.92 -19.16 8.60
CA ALA A 476 4.70 -17.95 8.70
C ALA A 476 4.34 -17.17 9.98
N LYS A 477 5.38 -16.72 10.69
CA LYS A 477 5.21 -15.89 11.89
C LYS A 477 4.85 -14.46 11.49
N PRO A 478 4.08 -13.72 12.32
CA PRO A 478 3.88 -12.29 12.15
C PRO A 478 5.20 -11.54 11.98
N LEU A 479 5.14 -10.39 11.32
CA LEU A 479 6.30 -9.54 11.11
C LEU A 479 6.98 -9.18 12.43
N GLY A 480 8.30 -9.29 12.45
CA GLY A 480 9.14 -8.87 13.55
C GLY A 480 9.69 -7.46 13.33
N ILE A 481 8.86 -6.48 12.98
CA ILE A 481 9.30 -5.08 12.99
C ILE A 481 9.78 -4.78 14.39
N ILE A 482 10.98 -4.27 14.50
CA ILE A 482 11.75 -4.20 15.75
C ILE A 482 10.87 -3.94 16.96
N SER A 483 10.90 -4.90 17.84
CA SER A 483 10.53 -4.66 19.23
C SER A 483 11.58 -3.79 19.91
#